data_10b39d6a792a3bdd436c6c5d28fca04b
#
_entry.id   10b39d6a792a3bdd436c6c5d28fca04b
#
_cell.length_a   1.000
_cell.length_b   1.000
_cell.length_c   1.000
_cell.angle_alpha   90.00
_cell.angle_beta   90.00
_cell.angle_gamma   90.00
#
_symmetry.space_group_name_H-M   'P 1'
#
loop_
_entity.id
_entity.type
_entity.pdbx_description
1 polymer ?
#
loop_
_entity_poly.entity_id
_entity_poly.type
_entity_poly.pdbx_seq_one_letter_code
_entity_poly.pdbx_strand_id
1 'polypeptide(L)'
;MGNTSSTEEVRILTEIGRGSYAVVYKAVWKNRKVAAKKLHNELLAKTDVKQKFREEWELLSGLDHPNIVKYLTAVIPESPRESTIIVTELLDQDLQGFIMRSLTDPKVTFRDTVSIMLDVAEGLKYLHQLPKPIVHRDLACKNILLTATKRAKIADFGVAKCFPGGKMAATGNPGTPATRAPETCGKWHYSRERKTYGTKADIFSFGVVVLEVVVGHPSVRITEVHTEGKYHGVIYSVYVNIYRLISF
;
A
#
# COMPACT_ATOMS: atom_id res chain seq x y z
N MET A 1 26.81 34.34 -12.83
CA MET A 1 26.87 33.79 -11.46
C MET A 1 25.88 32.64 -11.40
N GLY A 2 26.41 31.45 -11.51
CA GLY A 2 25.62 30.23 -11.62
C GLY A 2 24.98 29.87 -10.29
N ASN A 3 23.66 29.79 -10.30
CA ASN A 3 22.90 29.24 -9.20
C ASN A 3 22.89 27.71 -9.35
N THR A 4 23.96 27.05 -8.85
CA THR A 4 23.96 25.60 -8.67
C THR A 4 22.94 25.31 -7.57
N SER A 5 21.71 24.95 -7.96
CA SER A 5 20.76 24.31 -7.05
C SER A 5 21.43 23.03 -6.57
N SER A 6 21.95 23.05 -5.34
CA SER A 6 22.41 21.87 -4.64
C SER A 6 21.21 20.94 -4.48
N THR A 7 21.07 19.95 -5.37
CA THR A 7 20.23 18.78 -5.13
C THR A 7 20.77 18.14 -3.86
N GLU A 8 20.13 18.44 -2.72
CA GLU A 8 20.54 17.90 -1.44
C GLU A 8 20.53 16.38 -1.53
N GLU A 9 21.70 15.80 -1.46
CA GLU A 9 21.97 14.39 -1.73
C GLU A 9 21.26 13.49 -0.72
N VAL A 10 20.53 12.51 -1.22
CA VAL A 10 19.91 11.46 -0.38
C VAL A 10 20.98 10.40 -0.09
N ARG A 11 21.49 10.39 1.13
CA ARG A 11 22.49 9.41 1.56
C ARG A 11 21.82 8.10 2.00
N ILE A 12 21.91 7.09 1.18
CA ILE A 12 21.45 5.73 1.45
C ILE A 12 22.24 5.09 2.60
N LEU A 13 21.55 4.41 3.52
CA LEU A 13 22.17 3.70 4.66
C LEU A 13 21.97 2.18 4.53
N THR A 14 20.82 1.66 5.01
CA THR A 14 20.54 0.23 5.09
C THR A 14 19.24 -0.10 4.37
N GLU A 15 19.20 -1.26 3.73
CA GLU A 15 17.95 -1.81 3.19
C GLU A 15 16.99 -2.12 4.33
N ILE A 16 15.71 -1.73 4.17
CA ILE A 16 14.63 -1.97 5.12
C ILE A 16 13.43 -2.69 4.49
N GLY A 17 13.42 -2.83 3.17
CA GLY A 17 12.38 -3.57 2.45
C GLY A 17 12.74 -3.76 0.99
N ARG A 18 12.23 -4.84 0.39
CA ARG A 18 12.46 -5.18 -1.01
C ARG A 18 11.17 -5.64 -1.66
N GLY A 19 10.78 -4.96 -2.73
CA GLY A 19 9.65 -5.32 -3.59
C GLY A 19 10.09 -5.78 -4.97
N SER A 20 9.14 -6.14 -5.82
CA SER A 20 9.39 -6.62 -7.19
C SER A 20 10.01 -5.58 -8.11
N TYR A 21 9.81 -4.29 -7.85
CA TYR A 21 10.24 -3.19 -8.73
C TYR A 21 11.25 -2.26 -8.07
N ALA A 22 11.29 -2.20 -6.74
CA ALA A 22 12.10 -1.26 -6.00
C ALA A 22 12.59 -1.83 -4.67
N VAL A 23 13.67 -1.25 -4.17
CA VAL A 23 14.19 -1.47 -2.82
C VAL A 23 13.94 -0.23 -1.99
N VAL A 24 13.53 -0.42 -0.75
CA VAL A 24 13.36 0.66 0.22
C VAL A 24 14.54 0.66 1.17
N TYR A 25 15.15 1.81 1.34
CA TYR A 25 16.30 2.02 2.21
C TYR A 25 15.96 3.01 3.31
N LYS A 26 16.52 2.80 4.48
CA LYS A 26 16.74 3.87 5.44
C LYS A 26 17.80 4.80 4.87
N ALA A 27 17.55 6.10 4.89
CA ALA A 27 18.43 7.10 4.32
C ALA A 27 18.48 8.35 5.19
N VAL A 28 19.37 9.28 4.85
CA VAL A 28 19.42 10.63 5.43
C VAL A 28 19.23 11.64 4.31
N TRP A 29 18.30 12.55 4.51
CA TRP A 29 18.03 13.70 3.66
C TRP A 29 17.79 14.93 4.54
N LYS A 30 18.47 16.07 4.28
CA LYS A 30 18.37 17.29 5.12
C LYS A 30 18.59 17.02 6.62
N ASN A 31 19.60 16.21 6.94
CA ASN A 31 19.92 15.78 8.32
C ASN A 31 18.78 15.03 9.05
N ARG A 32 17.77 14.54 8.32
CA ARG A 32 16.67 13.75 8.87
C ARG A 32 16.73 12.32 8.36
N LYS A 33 16.36 11.36 9.21
CA LYS A 33 16.17 9.96 8.81
C LYS A 33 14.89 9.88 7.97
N VAL A 34 14.98 9.26 6.80
CA VAL A 34 13.90 9.12 5.83
C VAL A 34 13.87 7.70 5.27
N ALA A 35 12.76 7.34 4.61
CA ALA A 35 12.69 6.16 3.76
C ALA A 35 12.92 6.59 2.30
N ALA A 36 13.77 5.84 1.60
CA ALA A 36 14.14 6.08 0.20
C ALA A 36 13.81 4.86 -0.65
N LYS A 37 12.74 4.93 -1.46
CA LYS A 37 12.33 3.88 -2.39
C LYS A 37 13.06 4.10 -3.71
N LYS A 38 13.94 3.16 -4.08
CA LYS A 38 14.79 3.21 -5.26
C LYS A 38 14.41 2.11 -6.23
N LEU A 39 14.15 2.46 -7.49
CA LEU A 39 13.86 1.49 -8.55
C LEU A 39 15.07 0.55 -8.75
N HIS A 40 14.81 -0.75 -9.01
CA HIS A 40 15.88 -1.71 -9.33
C HIS A 40 16.63 -1.30 -10.59
N ASN A 41 17.97 -1.36 -10.55
CA ASN A 41 18.80 -0.96 -11.69
C ASN A 41 18.51 -1.80 -12.94
N GLU A 42 18.17 -3.08 -12.78
CA GLU A 42 17.81 -4.02 -13.85
C GLU A 42 16.53 -3.61 -14.61
N LEU A 43 15.69 -2.80 -13.98
CA LEU A 43 14.43 -2.34 -14.56
C LEU A 43 14.54 -0.96 -15.23
N LEU A 44 15.72 -0.33 -15.20
CA LEU A 44 15.95 1.00 -15.79
C LEU A 44 15.74 1.03 -17.31
N ALA A 45 15.93 -0.10 -17.99
CA ALA A 45 15.63 -0.21 -19.43
C ALA A 45 14.13 -0.34 -19.75
N LYS A 46 13.27 -0.64 -18.75
CA LYS A 46 11.85 -0.87 -18.97
C LYS A 46 11.06 0.44 -18.81
N THR A 47 10.66 1.02 -19.92
CA THR A 47 9.95 2.32 -19.97
C THR A 47 8.62 2.28 -19.20
N ASP A 48 7.87 1.18 -19.28
CA ASP A 48 6.61 0.99 -18.58
C ASP A 48 6.77 0.97 -17.05
N VAL A 49 7.89 0.41 -16.55
CA VAL A 49 8.20 0.37 -15.11
C VAL A 49 8.59 1.75 -14.62
N LYS A 50 9.42 2.48 -15.37
CA LYS A 50 9.77 3.88 -15.05
C LYS A 50 8.54 4.77 -15.01
N GLN A 51 7.65 4.60 -15.97
CA GLN A 51 6.40 5.38 -16.04
C GLN A 51 5.52 5.11 -14.81
N LYS A 52 5.34 3.84 -14.41
CA LYS A 52 4.58 3.49 -13.21
C LYS A 52 5.21 4.07 -11.93
N PHE A 53 6.54 4.05 -11.84
CA PHE A 53 7.25 4.62 -10.70
C PHE A 53 7.10 6.15 -10.64
N ARG A 54 7.04 6.78 -11.81
CA ARG A 54 6.71 8.20 -11.93
C ARG A 54 5.28 8.51 -11.51
N GLU A 55 4.31 7.74 -11.98
CA GLU A 55 2.90 7.87 -11.59
C GLU A 55 2.71 7.72 -10.07
N GLU A 56 3.48 6.83 -9.42
CA GLU A 56 3.44 6.65 -7.98
C GLU A 56 3.85 7.92 -7.22
N TRP A 57 5.00 8.53 -7.57
CA TRP A 57 5.45 9.72 -6.85
C TRP A 57 4.62 10.96 -7.19
N GLU A 58 4.15 11.12 -8.43
CA GLU A 58 3.25 12.19 -8.83
C GLU A 58 1.94 12.12 -8.03
N LEU A 59 1.37 10.94 -7.89
CA LEU A 59 0.18 10.71 -7.09
C LEU A 59 0.45 11.02 -5.61
N LEU A 60 1.52 10.44 -5.05
CA LEU A 60 1.84 10.58 -3.64
C LEU A 60 2.19 12.03 -3.26
N SER A 61 2.82 12.79 -4.16
CA SER A 61 3.18 14.19 -3.93
C SER A 61 1.97 15.12 -3.77
N GLY A 62 0.81 14.72 -4.28
CA GLY A 62 -0.45 15.46 -4.15
C GLY A 62 -1.27 15.10 -2.90
N LEU A 63 -0.80 14.16 -2.07
CA LEU A 63 -1.52 13.72 -0.88
C LEU A 63 -0.95 14.35 0.40
N ASP A 64 -1.85 14.88 1.22
CA ASP A 64 -1.50 15.38 2.57
C ASP A 64 -2.59 14.99 3.57
N HIS A 65 -2.33 13.95 4.35
CA HIS A 65 -3.25 13.45 5.36
C HIS A 65 -2.46 12.73 6.48
N PRO A 66 -2.84 12.85 7.76
CA PRO A 66 -2.12 12.23 8.87
C PRO A 66 -2.00 10.71 8.78
N ASN A 67 -2.95 10.03 8.12
CA ASN A 67 -2.97 8.58 7.95
C ASN A 67 -2.53 8.12 6.55
N ILE A 68 -1.84 8.97 5.81
CA ILE A 68 -1.11 8.65 4.57
C ILE A 68 0.37 8.90 4.81
N VAL A 69 1.25 8.04 4.28
CA VAL A 69 2.69 8.25 4.36
C VAL A 69 3.06 9.59 3.71
N LYS A 70 3.83 10.41 4.43
CA LYS A 70 4.17 11.74 3.94
C LYS A 70 5.26 11.67 2.88
N TYR A 71 4.96 12.14 1.69
CA TYR A 71 5.94 12.42 0.66
C TYR A 71 6.81 13.61 1.07
N LEU A 72 8.12 13.52 0.81
CA LEU A 72 9.08 14.59 1.12
C LEU A 72 9.70 15.17 -0.14
N THR A 73 10.21 14.32 -1.02
CA THR A 73 10.81 14.72 -2.30
C THR A 73 10.99 13.51 -3.22
N ALA A 74 11.33 13.77 -4.48
CA ALA A 74 11.87 12.76 -5.38
C ALA A 74 13.19 13.25 -5.98
N VAL A 75 14.18 12.36 -6.06
CA VAL A 75 15.43 12.60 -6.77
C VAL A 75 15.29 11.97 -8.15
N ILE A 76 15.24 12.81 -9.18
CA ILE A 76 15.12 12.41 -10.58
C ILE A 76 16.49 12.66 -11.21
N PRO A 77 17.26 11.62 -11.53
CA PRO A 77 18.58 11.79 -12.10
C PRO A 77 18.49 12.27 -13.58
N GLU A 78 19.47 13.03 -14.00
CA GLU A 78 19.62 13.44 -15.41
C GLU A 78 19.95 12.25 -16.31
N SER A 79 20.77 11.32 -15.79
CA SER A 79 21.17 10.12 -16.51
C SER A 79 20.05 9.06 -16.54
N PRO A 80 19.68 8.53 -17.72
CA PRO A 80 18.71 7.45 -17.83
C PRO A 80 19.23 6.12 -17.23
N ARG A 81 20.52 6.04 -16.90
CA ARG A 81 21.16 4.87 -16.26
C ARG A 81 21.09 4.91 -14.74
N GLU A 82 20.63 6.00 -14.16
CA GLU A 82 20.47 6.15 -12.74
C GLU A 82 18.99 5.98 -12.32
N SER A 83 18.81 5.51 -11.08
CA SER A 83 17.47 5.24 -10.56
C SER A 83 16.85 6.47 -9.94
N THR A 84 15.60 6.78 -10.28
CA THR A 84 14.77 7.70 -9.51
C THR A 84 14.59 7.17 -8.08
N ILE A 85 14.60 8.08 -7.11
CA ILE A 85 14.40 7.76 -5.69
C ILE A 85 13.21 8.57 -5.19
N ILE A 86 12.20 7.90 -4.64
CA ILE A 86 11.09 8.52 -3.92
C ILE A 86 11.45 8.58 -2.43
N VAL A 87 11.38 9.76 -1.82
CA VAL A 87 11.73 9.98 -0.43
C VAL A 87 10.45 10.28 0.36
N THR A 88 10.24 9.51 1.42
CA THR A 88 9.10 9.67 2.34
C THR A 88 9.58 9.76 3.79
N GLU A 89 8.68 10.11 4.70
CA GLU A 89 8.97 9.96 6.12
C GLU A 89 9.35 8.51 6.45
N LEU A 90 10.25 8.33 7.40
CA LEU A 90 10.60 7.00 7.93
C LEU A 90 9.68 6.66 9.08
N LEU A 91 9.04 5.50 8.98
CA LEU A 91 8.17 4.95 10.02
C LEU A 91 8.85 3.75 10.71
N ASP A 92 8.36 3.38 11.88
CA ASP A 92 9.10 2.45 12.75
C ASP A 92 8.93 1.00 12.34
N GLN A 93 7.73 0.61 11.88
CA GLN A 93 7.40 -0.77 11.53
C GLN A 93 6.16 -0.84 10.66
N ASP A 94 5.94 -1.96 9.99
CA ASP A 94 4.67 -2.29 9.35
C ASP A 94 3.69 -2.99 10.32
N LEU A 95 2.41 -2.97 9.96
CA LEU A 95 1.36 -3.58 10.77
C LEU A 95 1.53 -5.12 10.85
N GLN A 96 2.08 -5.77 9.82
CA GLN A 96 2.35 -7.20 9.85
C GLN A 96 3.34 -7.55 10.96
N GLY A 97 4.46 -6.85 11.03
CA GLY A 97 5.45 -7.00 12.10
C GLY A 97 4.90 -6.64 13.48
N PHE A 98 3.98 -5.65 13.55
CA PHE A 98 3.28 -5.31 14.78
C PHE A 98 2.39 -6.46 15.26
N ILE A 99 1.57 -7.05 14.39
CA ILE A 99 0.70 -8.19 14.71
C ILE A 99 1.52 -9.37 15.22
N MET A 100 2.61 -9.72 14.54
CA MET A 100 3.48 -10.83 14.95
C MET A 100 4.06 -10.64 16.35
N ARG A 101 4.45 -9.39 16.68
CA ARG A 101 4.94 -9.09 18.05
C ARG A 101 3.83 -9.03 19.08
N SER A 102 2.64 -8.59 18.71
CA SER A 102 1.50 -8.47 19.63
C SER A 102 1.08 -9.79 20.27
N LEU A 103 1.38 -10.90 19.62
CA LEU A 103 1.10 -12.25 20.16
C LEU A 103 1.91 -12.56 21.42
N THR A 104 3.04 -11.89 21.63
CA THR A 104 3.96 -12.14 22.74
C THR A 104 4.20 -10.90 23.61
N ASP A 105 3.79 -9.72 23.18
CA ASP A 105 3.99 -8.47 23.92
C ASP A 105 2.70 -8.04 24.64
N PRO A 106 2.63 -8.14 25.96
CA PRO A 106 1.44 -7.75 26.74
C PRO A 106 1.17 -6.24 26.71
N LYS A 107 2.08 -5.41 26.16
CA LYS A 107 1.92 -3.95 26.02
C LYS A 107 1.05 -3.58 24.83
N VAL A 108 0.70 -4.53 23.97
CA VAL A 108 -0.24 -4.30 22.86
C VAL A 108 -1.66 -4.51 23.38
N THR A 109 -2.45 -3.46 23.33
CA THR A 109 -3.82 -3.48 23.86
C THR A 109 -4.84 -3.54 22.73
N PHE A 110 -6.04 -4.02 23.02
CA PHE A 110 -7.18 -3.94 22.09
C PHE A 110 -7.46 -2.51 21.63
N ARG A 111 -7.26 -1.53 22.53
CA ARG A 111 -7.39 -0.10 22.19
C ARG A 111 -6.41 0.32 21.10
N ASP A 112 -5.14 -0.15 21.16
CA ASP A 112 -4.15 0.12 20.11
C ASP A 112 -4.64 -0.40 18.76
N THR A 113 -5.15 -1.63 18.74
CA THR A 113 -5.69 -2.28 17.54
C THR A 113 -6.85 -1.48 16.94
N VAL A 114 -7.82 -1.07 17.76
CA VAL A 114 -8.96 -0.26 17.30
C VAL A 114 -8.48 1.09 16.76
N SER A 115 -7.55 1.76 17.47
CA SER A 115 -6.99 3.04 17.02
C SER A 115 -6.29 2.93 15.67
N ILE A 116 -5.50 1.87 15.46
CA ILE A 116 -4.83 1.58 14.19
C ILE A 116 -5.86 1.40 13.06
N MET A 117 -6.93 0.63 13.31
CA MET A 117 -7.96 0.40 12.29
C MET A 117 -8.74 1.68 11.96
N LEU A 118 -9.02 2.53 12.94
CA LEU A 118 -9.64 3.83 12.71
C LEU A 118 -8.73 4.74 11.86
N ASP A 119 -7.44 4.77 12.13
CA ASP A 119 -6.47 5.52 11.34
C ASP A 119 -6.47 5.07 9.87
N VAL A 120 -6.48 3.75 9.62
CA VAL A 120 -6.55 3.21 8.25
C VAL A 120 -7.86 3.59 7.58
N ALA A 121 -8.99 3.49 8.29
CA ALA A 121 -10.31 3.87 7.76
C ALA A 121 -10.36 5.36 7.37
N GLU A 122 -9.81 6.26 8.18
CA GLU A 122 -9.74 7.70 7.86
C GLU A 122 -8.82 7.97 6.67
N GLY A 123 -7.68 7.26 6.55
CA GLY A 123 -6.82 7.33 5.38
C GLY A 123 -7.53 6.90 4.10
N LEU A 124 -8.28 5.79 4.12
CA LEU A 124 -9.08 5.33 2.98
C LEU A 124 -10.20 6.30 2.63
N LYS A 125 -10.91 6.80 3.63
CA LYS A 125 -11.96 7.81 3.45
C LYS A 125 -11.41 9.04 2.73
N TYR A 126 -10.26 9.56 3.16
CA TYR A 126 -9.59 10.67 2.49
C TYR A 126 -9.33 10.37 1.02
N LEU A 127 -8.71 9.23 0.67
CA LEU A 127 -8.42 8.84 -0.71
C LEU A 127 -9.68 8.72 -1.57
N HIS A 128 -10.74 8.14 -1.00
CA HIS A 128 -11.99 7.86 -1.72
C HIS A 128 -12.87 9.09 -1.89
N GLN A 129 -12.73 10.12 -1.05
CA GLN A 129 -13.49 11.37 -1.11
C GLN A 129 -12.81 12.49 -1.91
N LEU A 130 -11.63 12.25 -2.45
CA LEU A 130 -10.98 13.22 -3.33
C LEU A 130 -11.86 13.50 -4.57
N PRO A 131 -11.77 14.69 -5.19
CA PRO A 131 -12.50 15.03 -6.44
C PRO A 131 -12.27 14.02 -7.57
N LYS A 132 -11.08 13.41 -7.59
CA LYS A 132 -10.74 12.22 -8.39
C LYS A 132 -10.39 11.11 -7.41
N PRO A 133 -11.34 10.23 -7.06
CA PRO A 133 -11.10 9.17 -6.09
C PRO A 133 -9.88 8.33 -6.44
N ILE A 134 -9.06 8.05 -5.43
CA ILE A 134 -7.88 7.19 -5.56
C ILE A 134 -8.22 5.86 -4.93
N VAL A 135 -8.03 4.77 -5.69
CA VAL A 135 -8.13 3.40 -5.20
C VAL A 135 -6.72 2.85 -5.01
N HIS A 136 -6.39 2.40 -3.80
CA HIS A 136 -5.05 1.94 -3.43
C HIS A 136 -4.68 0.62 -4.09
N ARG A 137 -5.59 -0.34 -4.15
CA ARG A 137 -5.51 -1.65 -4.82
C ARG A 137 -4.49 -2.66 -4.27
N ASP A 138 -3.71 -2.29 -3.27
CA ASP A 138 -2.79 -3.19 -2.55
C ASP A 138 -2.81 -2.92 -1.05
N LEU A 139 -4.00 -2.70 -0.47
CA LEU A 139 -4.10 -2.57 0.97
C LEU A 139 -3.86 -3.93 1.63
N ALA A 140 -2.83 -4.01 2.46
CA ALA A 140 -2.42 -5.19 3.21
C ALA A 140 -1.62 -4.76 4.45
N CYS A 141 -1.48 -5.63 5.45
CA CYS A 141 -0.76 -5.29 6.68
C CYS A 141 0.68 -4.82 6.46
N LYS A 142 1.37 -5.34 5.45
CA LYS A 142 2.73 -4.89 5.05
C LYS A 142 2.79 -3.45 4.53
N ASN A 143 1.67 -2.93 3.99
CA ASN A 143 1.56 -1.60 3.38
C ASN A 143 0.90 -0.58 4.33
N ILE A 144 0.66 -0.97 5.58
CA ILE A 144 0.22 -0.09 6.66
C ILE A 144 1.40 0.06 7.62
N LEU A 145 1.94 1.26 7.69
CA LEU A 145 3.12 1.55 8.50
C LEU A 145 2.71 2.28 9.79
N LEU A 146 3.42 2.01 10.87
CA LEU A 146 3.14 2.57 12.19
C LEU A 146 4.25 3.51 12.64
N THR A 147 3.86 4.62 13.27
CA THR A 147 4.77 5.48 14.02
C THR A 147 5.14 4.86 15.37
N ALA A 148 6.16 5.39 16.06
CA ALA A 148 6.52 5.02 17.44
C ALA A 148 5.34 5.13 18.41
N THR A 149 4.39 6.03 18.15
CA THR A 149 3.17 6.21 18.94
C THR A 149 2.00 5.37 18.45
N LYS A 150 2.24 4.36 17.63
CA LYS A 150 1.25 3.41 17.07
C LYS A 150 0.16 4.09 16.20
N ARG A 151 0.45 5.25 15.59
CA ARG A 151 -0.45 5.85 14.60
C ARG A 151 -0.20 5.21 13.25
N ALA A 152 -1.28 4.82 12.56
CA ALA A 152 -1.17 4.12 11.29
C ALA A 152 -1.19 5.07 10.10
N LYS A 153 -0.41 4.71 9.07
CA LYS A 153 -0.34 5.41 7.79
C LYS A 153 -0.33 4.41 6.64
N ILE A 154 -1.18 4.65 5.65
CA ILE A 154 -1.21 3.87 4.40
C ILE A 154 -0.01 4.26 3.56
N ALA A 155 0.71 3.27 3.04
CA ALA A 155 1.93 3.41 2.25
C ALA A 155 1.89 2.51 1.00
N ASP A 156 2.88 2.64 0.12
CA ASP A 156 3.07 1.90 -1.13
C ASP A 156 1.94 2.09 -2.16
N PHE A 157 1.98 3.22 -2.83
CA PHE A 157 1.05 3.61 -3.89
C PHE A 157 1.43 3.09 -5.28
N GLY A 158 2.37 2.15 -5.39
CA GLY A 158 2.92 1.64 -6.65
C GLY A 158 1.91 1.01 -7.61
N VAL A 159 0.75 0.65 -7.13
CA VAL A 159 -0.37 0.18 -7.96
C VAL A 159 -1.65 1.01 -7.80
N ALA A 160 -1.62 2.08 -7.00
CA ALA A 160 -2.76 2.97 -6.82
C ALA A 160 -3.14 3.69 -8.12
N LYS A 161 -4.41 4.04 -8.27
CA LYS A 161 -4.90 4.79 -9.45
C LYS A 161 -6.00 5.78 -9.10
N CYS A 162 -5.98 6.91 -9.82
CA CYS A 162 -7.10 7.85 -9.86
C CYS A 162 -8.21 7.32 -10.78
N PHE A 163 -9.46 7.51 -10.35
CA PHE A 163 -10.65 7.08 -11.10
C PHE A 163 -11.57 8.26 -11.41
N PRO A 164 -11.37 8.96 -12.51
CA PRO A 164 -12.34 9.93 -12.98
C PRO A 164 -13.65 9.21 -13.30
N GLY A 165 -14.74 9.53 -12.57
CA GLY A 165 -16.03 8.85 -12.73
C GLY A 165 -16.24 7.56 -11.91
N GLY A 166 -15.32 7.22 -11.00
CA GLY A 166 -15.53 6.21 -9.94
C GLY A 166 -15.46 4.75 -10.34
N LYS A 167 -15.27 4.40 -11.63
CA LYS A 167 -15.19 2.99 -12.09
C LYS A 167 -14.09 2.80 -13.14
N MET A 168 -13.40 1.67 -13.09
CA MET A 168 -12.38 1.28 -14.08
C MET A 168 -12.51 -0.18 -14.48
N ALA A 169 -12.22 -0.47 -15.76
CA ALA A 169 -12.12 -1.84 -16.22
C ALA A 169 -11.00 -2.61 -15.48
N ALA A 170 -11.28 -3.85 -15.10
CA ALA A 170 -10.30 -4.72 -14.48
C ALA A 170 -9.19 -5.05 -15.49
N THR A 171 -8.01 -4.45 -15.31
CA THR A 171 -6.82 -4.72 -16.12
C THR A 171 -5.73 -5.31 -15.24
N GLY A 172 -5.37 -6.55 -15.48
CA GLY A 172 -4.37 -7.28 -14.71
C GLY A 172 -4.88 -7.73 -13.32
N ASN A 173 -3.97 -8.26 -12.52
CA ASN A 173 -4.21 -8.68 -11.14
C ASN A 173 -3.31 -7.88 -10.18
N PRO A 174 -3.59 -6.58 -9.95
CA PRO A 174 -2.77 -5.77 -9.05
C PRO A 174 -2.95 -6.21 -7.59
N GLY A 175 -1.94 -5.96 -6.79
CA GLY A 175 -2.00 -6.10 -5.34
C GLY A 175 -1.72 -7.50 -4.80
N THR A 176 -1.79 -7.60 -3.49
CA THR A 176 -1.49 -8.81 -2.70
C THR A 176 -2.63 -9.82 -2.85
N PRO A 177 -2.38 -11.07 -3.29
CA PRO A 177 -3.43 -12.05 -3.55
C PRO A 177 -4.38 -12.27 -2.38
N ALA A 178 -3.87 -12.31 -1.16
CA ALA A 178 -4.64 -12.63 0.04
C ALA A 178 -5.67 -11.55 0.42
N THR A 179 -5.38 -10.28 0.18
CA THR A 179 -6.26 -9.14 0.51
C THR A 179 -7.02 -8.61 -0.70
N ARG A 180 -6.81 -9.20 -1.88
CA ARG A 180 -7.39 -8.73 -3.13
C ARG A 180 -8.88 -9.01 -3.22
N ALA A 181 -9.65 -7.98 -3.58
CA ALA A 181 -11.09 -8.11 -3.82
C ALA A 181 -11.37 -9.01 -5.03
N PRO A 182 -12.35 -9.95 -4.95
CA PRO A 182 -12.62 -10.94 -5.99
C PRO A 182 -12.99 -10.32 -7.34
N GLU A 183 -13.67 -9.18 -7.36
CA GLU A 183 -14.01 -8.45 -8.60
C GLU A 183 -12.79 -7.91 -9.33
N THR A 184 -11.62 -7.83 -8.67
CA THR A 184 -10.34 -7.42 -9.27
C THR A 184 -9.55 -8.59 -9.84
N CYS A 185 -9.98 -9.85 -9.57
CA CYS A 185 -9.32 -11.07 -10.04
C CYS A 185 -9.86 -11.47 -11.40
N GLY A 186 -9.03 -11.43 -12.46
CA GLY A 186 -9.44 -11.79 -13.82
C GLY A 186 -9.88 -13.25 -14.03
N LYS A 187 -9.58 -14.17 -13.09
CA LYS A 187 -9.92 -15.60 -13.17
C LYS A 187 -11.33 -15.95 -12.68
N TRP A 188 -12.04 -15.03 -12.02
CA TRP A 188 -13.36 -15.29 -11.40
C TRP A 188 -14.53 -14.85 -12.30
N HIS A 189 -14.31 -14.63 -13.60
CA HIS A 189 -15.33 -14.14 -14.50
C HIS A 189 -16.11 -15.30 -15.13
N TYR A 190 -17.28 -15.60 -14.58
CA TYR A 190 -18.34 -16.38 -15.26
C TYR A 190 -19.08 -15.56 -16.35
N SER A 191 -18.82 -14.25 -16.46
CA SER A 191 -19.45 -13.39 -17.46
C SER A 191 -18.41 -12.82 -18.44
N ARG A 192 -18.76 -12.76 -19.73
CA ARG A 192 -17.95 -12.16 -20.81
C ARG A 192 -17.84 -10.61 -20.72
N GLU A 193 -18.48 -9.99 -19.74
CA GLU A 193 -18.48 -8.54 -19.59
C GLU A 193 -17.24 -8.06 -18.85
N ARG A 194 -16.61 -6.96 -19.32
CA ARG A 194 -15.54 -6.27 -18.63
C ARG A 194 -16.10 -5.70 -17.32
N LYS A 195 -15.79 -6.34 -16.21
CA LYS A 195 -16.16 -5.79 -14.91
C LYS A 195 -15.34 -4.55 -14.59
N THR A 196 -16.04 -3.55 -14.08
CA THR A 196 -15.43 -2.35 -13.52
C THR A 196 -15.40 -2.48 -12.01
N TYR A 197 -14.35 -2.04 -11.37
CA TYR A 197 -14.24 -1.94 -9.91
C TYR A 197 -13.88 -0.50 -9.50
N GLY A 198 -14.08 -0.18 -8.24
CA GLY A 198 -13.81 1.15 -7.68
C GLY A 198 -13.32 1.06 -6.24
N THR A 199 -13.63 2.09 -5.46
CA THR A 199 -13.23 2.24 -4.04
C THR A 199 -13.62 1.05 -3.15
N LYS A 200 -14.70 0.32 -3.49
CA LYS A 200 -15.14 -0.86 -2.75
C LYS A 200 -14.10 -1.99 -2.71
N ALA A 201 -13.19 -2.05 -3.67
CA ALA A 201 -12.09 -3.02 -3.65
C ALA A 201 -11.15 -2.80 -2.45
N ASP A 202 -10.85 -1.54 -2.11
CA ASP A 202 -10.04 -1.23 -0.92
C ASP A 202 -10.81 -1.54 0.37
N ILE A 203 -12.13 -1.37 0.37
CA ILE A 203 -12.99 -1.71 1.52
C ILE A 203 -12.95 -3.22 1.80
N PHE A 204 -13.00 -4.04 0.73
CA PHE A 204 -12.80 -5.48 0.88
C PHE A 204 -11.42 -5.80 1.49
N SER A 205 -10.36 -5.22 0.93
CA SER A 205 -8.98 -5.39 1.43
C SER A 205 -8.86 -4.96 2.90
N PHE A 206 -9.50 -3.85 3.27
CA PHE A 206 -9.55 -3.38 4.65
C PHE A 206 -10.24 -4.38 5.59
N GLY A 207 -11.37 -4.97 5.16
CA GLY A 207 -12.04 -6.01 5.93
C GLY A 207 -11.14 -7.22 6.20
N VAL A 208 -10.33 -7.64 5.19
CA VAL A 208 -9.35 -8.72 5.39
C VAL A 208 -8.26 -8.29 6.38
N VAL A 209 -7.74 -7.06 6.28
CA VAL A 209 -6.76 -6.52 7.24
C VAL A 209 -7.32 -6.53 8.67
N VAL A 210 -8.58 -6.11 8.87
CA VAL A 210 -9.24 -6.17 10.18
C VAL A 210 -9.25 -7.59 10.73
N LEU A 211 -9.59 -8.58 9.89
CA LEU A 211 -9.57 -9.99 10.31
C LEU A 211 -8.18 -10.47 10.70
N GLU A 212 -7.14 -10.15 9.91
CA GLU A 212 -5.76 -10.49 10.23
C GLU A 212 -5.34 -9.94 11.59
N VAL A 213 -5.73 -8.70 11.88
CA VAL A 213 -5.42 -8.04 13.15
C VAL A 213 -6.18 -8.67 14.32
N VAL A 214 -7.47 -9.01 14.14
CA VAL A 214 -8.31 -9.62 15.18
C VAL A 214 -7.88 -11.05 15.47
N VAL A 215 -7.52 -11.82 14.45
CA VAL A 215 -7.09 -13.23 14.60
C VAL A 215 -5.63 -13.33 15.06
N GLY A 216 -4.86 -12.23 14.95
CA GLY A 216 -3.43 -12.21 15.30
C GLY A 216 -2.55 -12.99 14.33
N HIS A 217 -3.03 -13.26 13.11
CA HIS A 217 -2.28 -13.96 12.07
C HIS A 217 -2.31 -13.23 10.74
N PRO A 218 -1.15 -12.93 10.14
CA PRO A 218 -1.11 -12.44 8.76
C PRO A 218 -1.60 -13.54 7.79
N SER A 219 -2.24 -13.12 6.71
CA SER A 219 -3.00 -13.93 5.74
C SER A 219 -2.24 -15.00 4.95
N VAL A 220 -1.01 -15.32 5.31
CA VAL A 220 -0.25 -16.42 4.68
C VAL A 220 -1.03 -17.74 4.65
N ARG A 221 -1.87 -18.01 5.65
CA ARG A 221 -2.75 -19.20 5.67
C ARG A 221 -4.00 -19.06 4.78
N ILE A 222 -4.44 -17.85 4.44
CA ILE A 222 -5.57 -17.66 3.52
C ILE A 222 -5.14 -17.97 2.08
N THR A 223 -3.87 -17.77 1.72
CA THR A 223 -3.33 -18.12 0.39
C THR A 223 -3.17 -19.61 0.17
N GLU A 224 -2.84 -20.40 1.17
CA GLU A 224 -2.82 -21.89 1.09
C GLU A 224 -4.23 -22.45 0.86
N VAL A 225 -5.24 -21.78 1.40
CA VAL A 225 -6.66 -22.08 1.23
C VAL A 225 -7.15 -21.86 -0.21
N HIS A 226 -6.54 -20.94 -0.96
CA HIS A 226 -6.89 -20.65 -2.35
C HIS A 226 -6.45 -21.74 -3.34
N THR A 227 -5.45 -22.55 -3.02
CA THR A 227 -4.90 -23.56 -3.95
C THR A 227 -5.62 -24.90 -3.90
N GLU A 228 -6.32 -25.23 -2.81
CA GLU A 228 -6.93 -26.57 -2.63
C GLU A 228 -8.45 -26.63 -2.83
N GLY A 229 -9.13 -25.57 -3.21
CA GLY A 229 -10.57 -25.61 -3.56
C GLY A 229 -11.54 -25.87 -2.40
N LYS A 230 -11.06 -26.22 -1.20
CA LYS A 230 -11.90 -26.67 -0.06
C LYS A 230 -12.53 -25.58 0.80
N TYR A 231 -12.15 -24.31 0.61
CA TYR A 231 -12.54 -23.23 1.52
C TYR A 231 -13.28 -22.05 0.86
N HIS A 232 -13.84 -22.28 -0.33
CA HIS A 232 -14.71 -21.30 -1.01
C HIS A 232 -15.83 -20.79 -0.09
N GLY A 233 -16.38 -21.66 0.76
CA GLY A 233 -17.47 -21.31 1.68
C GLY A 233 -17.07 -20.33 2.79
N VAL A 234 -15.86 -20.45 3.35
CA VAL A 234 -15.41 -19.59 4.46
C VAL A 234 -15.06 -18.20 3.96
N ILE A 235 -14.32 -18.12 2.86
CA ILE A 235 -13.96 -16.83 2.24
C ILE A 235 -15.22 -16.12 1.74
N TYR A 236 -16.16 -16.85 1.12
CA TYR A 236 -17.43 -16.30 0.68
C TYR A 236 -18.30 -15.83 1.86
N SER A 237 -18.33 -16.58 2.98
CA SER A 237 -19.04 -16.18 4.18
C SER A 237 -18.44 -14.93 4.84
N VAL A 238 -17.12 -14.83 4.91
CA VAL A 238 -16.41 -13.63 5.38
C VAL A 238 -16.69 -12.45 4.45
N TYR A 239 -16.63 -12.66 3.12
CA TYR A 239 -16.97 -11.66 2.10
C TYR A 239 -18.39 -11.13 2.29
N VAL A 240 -19.40 -12.02 2.38
CA VAL A 240 -20.81 -11.64 2.54
C VAL A 240 -21.03 -10.87 3.84
N ASN A 241 -20.39 -11.28 4.93
CA ASN A 241 -20.54 -10.60 6.22
C ASN A 241 -19.84 -9.24 6.25
N ILE A 242 -18.63 -9.11 5.70
CA ILE A 242 -17.93 -7.83 5.56
C ILE A 242 -18.74 -6.90 4.63
N TYR A 243 -19.22 -7.41 3.50
CA TYR A 243 -20.03 -6.62 2.56
C TYR A 243 -21.33 -6.13 3.20
N ARG A 244 -22.01 -6.96 4.02
CA ARG A 244 -23.19 -6.57 4.79
C ARG A 244 -22.89 -5.51 5.85
N LEU A 245 -21.74 -5.58 6.52
CA LEU A 245 -21.34 -4.61 7.55
C LEU A 245 -20.94 -3.23 6.98
N ILE A 246 -20.52 -3.18 5.71
CA ILE A 246 -19.95 -1.97 5.09
C ILE A 246 -20.89 -1.36 4.02
N SER A 247 -22.01 -2.01 3.72
CA SER A 247 -23.01 -1.56 2.73
C SER A 247 -24.05 -0.56 3.29
N PHE A 248 -23.77 0.06 4.45
CA PHE A 248 -24.56 1.15 5.03
C PHE A 248 -23.93 2.50 4.73
#